data_77196feab02847a8e14359d9d7dccf5e
#
_entry.id   77196feab02847a8e14359d9d7dccf5e
#
_cell.length_a   1.000
_cell.length_b   1.000
_cell.length_c   1.000
_cell.angle_alpha   90.00
_cell.angle_beta   90.00
_cell.angle_gamma   90.00
#
_symmetry.space_group_name_H-M   'P 1'
#
loop_
_entity.id
_entity.type
_entity.pdbx_description
1 polymer ?
#
loop_
_entity_poly.entity_id
_entity_poly.type
_entity_poly.pdbx_seq_one_letter_code
_entity_poly.pdbx_strand_id
1 'polypeptide(L)'
;NYIVRRLVLKKRIISIVCLFLLISLLPGCSSDKEEESDAIIVNDQLGRQITIKDQVKRVVSTSYITTSTCLALGVNDQLVGIEKNDASRSIYQKTDSDLLELPQVGCNVSLIAKTDPDVVFMMKENKNLIEDFEERHIKVIVVDPSSEKKYDAMVSLIAKVCGKQNNAKKLKNYYSTKKSKMNSLG
;
A
#
# COMPACT_ATOMS: atom_id res chain seq x y z
N ASN A 1 -38.41 63.63 21.96
CA ASN A 1 -36.99 63.08 21.93
C ASN A 1 -36.81 61.60 22.20
N TYR A 2 -37.77 60.98 22.87
CA TYR A 2 -37.64 59.49 23.18
C TYR A 2 -37.92 58.59 21.97
N ILE A 3 -38.88 58.93 21.14
CA ILE A 3 -39.30 58.18 19.95
C ILE A 3 -38.17 58.19 18.86
N VAL A 4 -37.51 59.30 18.66
CA VAL A 4 -36.41 59.41 17.70
C VAL A 4 -35.21 58.57 18.08
N ARG A 5 -34.83 58.52 19.37
CA ARG A 5 -33.77 57.66 19.90
C ARG A 5 -34.08 56.19 19.69
N ARG A 6 -35.32 55.76 19.89
CA ARG A 6 -35.75 54.36 19.73
C ARG A 6 -35.73 53.93 18.25
N LEU A 7 -36.07 54.84 17.32
CA LEU A 7 -35.98 54.59 15.88
C LEU A 7 -34.54 54.48 15.37
N VAL A 8 -33.67 55.33 15.87
CA VAL A 8 -32.23 55.29 15.53
C VAL A 8 -31.57 54.00 16.06
N LEU A 9 -31.95 53.60 17.30
CA LEU A 9 -31.43 52.34 17.89
C LEU A 9 -31.89 51.09 17.12
N LYS A 10 -33.19 51.06 16.72
CA LYS A 10 -33.72 49.95 15.89
C LYS A 10 -33.01 49.88 14.52
N LYS A 11 -32.76 50.99 13.84
CA LYS A 11 -32.02 51.00 12.57
C LYS A 11 -30.59 50.50 12.72
N ARG A 12 -29.91 50.88 13.81
CA ARG A 12 -28.55 50.38 14.09
C ARG A 12 -28.53 48.91 14.40
N ILE A 13 -29.49 48.35 15.16
CA ILE A 13 -29.61 46.92 15.45
C ILE A 13 -29.89 46.12 14.18
N ILE A 14 -30.82 46.63 13.32
CA ILE A 14 -31.12 45.97 12.02
C ILE A 14 -29.88 45.95 11.12
N SER A 15 -29.13 47.09 11.06
CA SER A 15 -27.90 47.17 10.27
C SER A 15 -26.81 46.18 10.75
N ILE A 16 -26.66 46.02 12.07
CA ILE A 16 -25.71 45.04 12.66
C ILE A 16 -26.14 43.60 12.41
N VAL A 17 -27.44 43.30 12.49
CA VAL A 17 -27.97 41.96 12.18
C VAL A 17 -27.83 41.62 10.70
N CYS A 18 -28.07 42.59 9.79
CA CYS A 18 -27.83 42.38 8.36
C CYS A 18 -26.34 42.20 8.04
N LEU A 19 -25.45 42.91 8.75
CA LEU A 19 -24.00 42.75 8.57
C LEU A 19 -23.52 41.34 9.04
N PHE A 20 -24.09 40.80 10.15
CA PHE A 20 -23.81 39.46 10.62
C PHE A 20 -24.37 38.37 9.69
N LEU A 21 -25.55 38.60 9.07
CA LEU A 21 -26.13 37.69 8.10
C LEU A 21 -25.34 37.63 6.77
N LEU A 22 -24.69 38.73 6.38
CA LEU A 22 -23.83 38.75 5.18
C LEU A 22 -22.50 38.01 5.37
N ILE A 23 -22.00 37.89 6.60
CA ILE A 23 -20.76 37.15 6.92
C ILE A 23 -20.99 35.62 6.92
N SER A 24 -22.24 35.17 7.14
CA SER A 24 -22.56 33.71 7.11
C SER A 24 -22.77 33.14 5.70
N LEU A 25 -22.69 33.98 4.64
CA LEU A 25 -22.77 33.53 3.25
C LEU A 25 -21.42 33.37 2.56
N LEU A 26 -20.30 33.49 3.30
CA LEU A 26 -19.03 33.00 2.77
C LEU A 26 -19.09 31.46 2.81
N PRO A 27 -19.11 30.80 1.65
CA PRO A 27 -18.83 29.34 1.64
C PRO A 27 -17.44 29.22 2.22
N GLY A 28 -17.36 28.69 3.45
CA GLY A 28 -16.12 28.21 3.99
C GLY A 28 -15.61 27.18 3.01
N CYS A 29 -14.68 27.55 2.13
CA CYS A 29 -13.78 26.59 1.52
C CYS A 29 -13.00 25.97 2.70
N SER A 30 -13.58 24.94 3.29
CA SER A 30 -12.83 23.89 3.92
C SER A 30 -11.95 23.37 2.79
N SER A 31 -10.73 23.85 2.70
CA SER A 31 -9.66 23.12 2.04
C SER A 31 -9.45 21.88 2.90
N ASP A 32 -10.27 20.87 2.70
CA ASP A 32 -9.79 19.51 2.85
C ASP A 32 -8.61 19.46 1.89
N LYS A 33 -7.42 19.69 2.41
CA LYS A 33 -6.23 19.14 1.81
C LYS A 33 -6.46 17.63 1.89
N GLU A 34 -7.11 17.05 0.86
CA GLU A 34 -6.76 15.73 0.42
C GLU A 34 -5.24 15.82 0.32
N GLU A 35 -4.53 15.18 1.23
CA GLU A 35 -3.13 14.87 1.05
C GLU A 35 -3.15 14.09 -0.26
N GLU A 36 -2.78 14.76 -1.33
CA GLU A 36 -2.53 14.15 -2.63
C GLU A 36 -1.37 13.20 -2.37
N SER A 37 -1.71 11.97 -1.95
CA SER A 37 -0.72 10.93 -1.74
C SER A 37 -0.10 10.72 -3.10
N ASP A 38 1.17 11.09 -3.24
CA ASP A 38 1.92 10.93 -4.48
C ASP A 38 1.72 9.51 -4.98
N ALA A 39 1.03 9.36 -6.11
CA ALA A 39 0.73 8.05 -6.67
C ALA A 39 2.02 7.24 -6.85
N ILE A 40 2.03 6.02 -6.36
CA ILE A 40 3.16 5.11 -6.54
C ILE A 40 3.12 4.57 -7.96
N ILE A 41 4.06 5.00 -8.80
CA ILE A 41 4.22 4.49 -10.16
C ILE A 41 5.42 3.54 -10.18
N VAL A 42 5.19 2.31 -10.62
CA VAL A 42 6.22 1.27 -10.74
C VAL A 42 6.11 0.55 -12.08
N ASN A 43 7.23 0.03 -12.56
CA ASN A 43 7.23 -0.96 -13.62
C ASN A 43 7.45 -2.34 -12.98
N ASP A 44 6.58 -3.29 -13.29
CA ASP A 44 6.77 -4.68 -12.86
C ASP A 44 7.85 -5.39 -13.69
N GLN A 45 8.13 -6.64 -13.36
CA GLN A 45 9.19 -7.38 -14.03
C GLN A 45 8.76 -8.01 -15.38
N LEU A 46 7.54 -7.71 -15.85
CA LEU A 46 7.12 -7.87 -17.25
C LEU A 46 7.22 -6.56 -18.05
N GLY A 47 7.61 -5.44 -17.40
CA GLY A 47 7.68 -4.11 -18.00
C GLY A 47 6.36 -3.36 -18.05
N ARG A 48 5.30 -3.86 -17.39
CA ARG A 48 4.01 -3.16 -17.28
C ARG A 48 4.12 -2.02 -16.27
N GLN A 49 3.60 -0.85 -16.61
CA GLN A 49 3.48 0.26 -15.67
C GLN A 49 2.21 0.12 -14.84
N ILE A 50 2.37 0.11 -13.52
CA ILE A 50 1.27 0.03 -12.57
C ILE A 50 1.25 1.32 -11.74
N THR A 51 0.07 1.93 -11.65
CA THR A 51 -0.17 3.11 -10.82
C THR A 51 -1.05 2.74 -9.63
N ILE A 52 -0.57 3.01 -8.42
CA ILE A 52 -1.27 2.80 -7.15
C ILE A 52 -1.50 4.19 -6.57
N LYS A 53 -2.76 4.59 -6.42
CA LYS A 53 -3.12 5.97 -6.03
C LYS A 53 -2.94 6.23 -4.55
N ASP A 54 -3.15 5.20 -3.72
CA ASP A 54 -3.17 5.32 -2.27
C ASP A 54 -2.03 4.54 -1.62
N GLN A 55 -1.78 4.81 -0.35
CA GLN A 55 -0.84 4.02 0.42
C GLN A 55 -1.29 2.57 0.50
N VAL A 56 -0.40 1.64 0.14
CA VAL A 56 -0.66 0.20 0.23
C VAL A 56 -0.73 -0.23 1.69
N LYS A 57 -1.84 -0.83 2.08
CA LYS A 57 -2.11 -1.36 3.42
C LYS A 57 -2.48 -2.84 3.41
N ARG A 58 -2.94 -3.36 2.25
CA ARG A 58 -3.48 -4.70 2.09
C ARG A 58 -2.75 -5.41 0.96
N VAL A 59 -1.88 -6.33 1.31
CA VAL A 59 -0.99 -7.03 0.39
C VAL A 59 -1.35 -8.50 0.35
N VAL A 60 -1.46 -9.06 -0.85
CA VAL A 60 -1.49 -10.50 -1.06
C VAL A 60 -0.19 -10.95 -1.70
N SER A 61 0.39 -12.00 -1.15
CA SER A 61 1.56 -12.68 -1.68
C SER A 61 1.19 -14.09 -2.14
N THR A 62 1.43 -14.39 -3.42
CA THR A 62 0.97 -15.65 -4.02
C THR A 62 2.03 -16.74 -4.06
N SER A 63 3.24 -16.48 -3.55
CA SER A 63 4.34 -17.46 -3.55
C SER A 63 5.22 -17.34 -2.31
N TYR A 64 5.86 -18.44 -1.94
CA TYR A 64 6.79 -18.47 -0.81
C TYR A 64 7.88 -17.39 -0.91
N ILE A 65 8.44 -17.18 -2.10
CA ILE A 65 9.53 -16.23 -2.27
C ILE A 65 9.07 -14.79 -2.06
N THR A 66 7.86 -14.44 -2.49
CA THR A 66 7.29 -13.13 -2.25
C THR A 66 6.88 -12.95 -0.78
N THR A 67 6.29 -13.98 -0.14
CA THR A 67 5.93 -13.93 1.28
C THR A 67 7.19 -13.78 2.15
N SER A 68 8.21 -14.61 1.94
CA SER A 68 9.47 -14.49 2.70
C SER A 68 10.18 -13.15 2.49
N THR A 69 10.07 -12.57 1.28
CA THR A 69 10.58 -11.21 1.01
C THR A 69 9.77 -10.15 1.75
N CYS A 70 8.44 -10.26 1.77
CA CYS A 70 7.58 -9.37 2.56
C CYS A 70 7.96 -9.39 4.06
N LEU A 71 8.18 -10.59 4.62
CA LEU A 71 8.63 -10.73 6.00
C LEU A 71 10.00 -10.07 6.24
N ALA A 72 10.98 -10.34 5.37
CA ALA A 72 12.31 -9.76 5.48
C ALA A 72 12.31 -8.23 5.38
N LEU A 73 11.29 -7.65 4.72
CA LEU A 73 11.09 -6.22 4.58
C LEU A 73 10.22 -5.62 5.71
N GLY A 74 9.64 -6.42 6.60
CA GLY A 74 8.72 -5.96 7.64
C GLY A 74 7.38 -5.48 7.06
N VAL A 75 6.83 -6.23 6.11
CA VAL A 75 5.51 -6.01 5.46
C VAL A 75 4.44 -6.92 6.09
N ASN A 76 4.79 -7.75 7.08
CA ASN A 76 3.88 -8.73 7.70
C ASN A 76 2.53 -8.14 8.13
N ASP A 77 2.51 -6.95 8.76
CA ASP A 77 1.28 -6.28 9.20
C ASP A 77 0.36 -5.84 8.04
N GLN A 78 0.87 -5.82 6.81
CA GLN A 78 0.11 -5.47 5.61
C GLN A 78 -0.42 -6.71 4.89
N LEU A 79 0.07 -7.91 5.21
CA LEU A 79 -0.36 -9.14 4.55
C LEU A 79 -1.79 -9.50 4.95
N VAL A 80 -2.64 -9.71 3.95
CA VAL A 80 -4.05 -10.12 4.11
C VAL A 80 -4.36 -11.46 3.42
N GLY A 81 -3.37 -12.05 2.77
CA GLY A 81 -3.43 -13.36 2.16
C GLY A 81 -2.06 -13.80 1.69
N ILE A 82 -1.78 -15.09 1.83
CA ILE A 82 -0.50 -15.69 1.48
C ILE A 82 -0.69 -16.86 0.50
N GLU A 83 0.43 -17.38 0.01
CA GLU A 83 0.41 -18.53 -0.86
C GLU A 83 -0.26 -19.73 -0.17
N LYS A 84 -0.79 -20.65 -0.99
CA LYS A 84 -1.27 -21.92 -0.50
C LYS A 84 -0.08 -22.74 -0.02
N ASN A 85 0.00 -22.97 1.27
CA ASN A 85 1.14 -23.59 1.90
C ASN A 85 0.71 -24.82 2.68
N ASP A 86 1.57 -25.83 2.69
CA ASP A 86 1.49 -26.79 3.77
C ASP A 86 1.88 -26.07 5.07
N ALA A 87 1.00 -26.12 6.07
CA ALA A 87 1.15 -25.48 7.38
C ALA A 87 2.46 -25.87 8.13
N SER A 88 3.31 -26.65 7.50
CA SER A 88 4.58 -27.17 7.97
C SER A 88 5.78 -26.24 7.81
N ARG A 89 5.63 -25.03 7.20
CA ARG A 89 6.78 -24.14 7.05
C ARG A 89 7.17 -23.51 8.38
N SER A 90 8.08 -24.18 9.04
CA SER A 90 8.62 -23.79 10.35
C SER A 90 9.15 -22.34 10.41
N ILE A 91 9.46 -21.74 9.26
CA ILE A 91 9.90 -20.36 9.20
C ILE A 91 8.77 -19.39 9.60
N TYR A 92 7.53 -19.62 9.17
CA TYR A 92 6.40 -18.77 9.55
C TYR A 92 6.10 -18.87 11.04
N GLN A 93 6.07 -20.11 11.58
CA GLN A 93 5.90 -20.31 13.02
C GLN A 93 6.95 -19.61 13.88
N LYS A 94 8.20 -19.50 13.37
CA LYS A 94 9.30 -18.87 14.10
C LYS A 94 9.39 -17.36 13.92
N THR A 95 8.90 -16.85 12.79
CA THR A 95 9.02 -15.44 12.44
C THR A 95 7.79 -14.66 12.89
N ASP A 96 6.62 -15.20 12.60
CA ASP A 96 5.33 -14.57 12.91
C ASP A 96 4.24 -15.64 12.81
N SER A 97 3.73 -16.10 13.96
CA SER A 97 2.69 -17.14 14.01
C SER A 97 1.36 -16.68 13.42
N ASP A 98 1.09 -15.37 13.42
CA ASP A 98 -0.17 -14.80 12.94
C ASP A 98 -0.33 -14.98 11.43
N LEU A 99 0.79 -15.19 10.71
CA LEU A 99 0.76 -15.54 9.29
C LEU A 99 0.01 -16.85 8.99
N LEU A 100 -0.03 -17.76 9.95
CA LEU A 100 -0.72 -19.05 9.78
C LEU A 100 -2.24 -18.90 9.83
N GLU A 101 -2.71 -17.79 10.43
CA GLU A 101 -4.13 -17.44 10.52
C GLU A 101 -4.62 -16.72 9.24
N LEU A 102 -3.69 -16.25 8.39
CA LEU A 102 -4.06 -15.57 7.16
C LEU A 102 -4.68 -16.53 6.13
N PRO A 103 -5.63 -16.05 5.31
CA PRO A 103 -6.17 -16.80 4.20
C PRO A 103 -5.07 -17.34 3.26
N GLN A 104 -5.04 -18.64 3.06
CA GLN A 104 -4.12 -19.31 2.14
C GLN A 104 -4.73 -19.32 0.73
N VAL A 105 -4.53 -18.23 0.01
CA VAL A 105 -5.21 -17.95 -1.25
C VAL A 105 -4.48 -18.52 -2.49
N GLY A 106 -3.16 -18.70 -2.41
CA GLY A 106 -2.34 -19.07 -3.57
C GLY A 106 -2.55 -18.10 -4.72
N CYS A 107 -2.74 -18.64 -5.94
CA CYS A 107 -3.08 -17.87 -7.14
C CYS A 107 -4.58 -17.92 -7.48
N ASN A 108 -5.45 -18.23 -6.52
CA ASN A 108 -6.89 -18.30 -6.76
C ASN A 108 -7.50 -16.89 -6.75
N VAL A 109 -7.84 -16.37 -7.93
CA VAL A 109 -8.36 -15.01 -8.13
C VAL A 109 -9.59 -14.73 -7.27
N SER A 110 -10.53 -15.69 -7.16
CA SER A 110 -11.74 -15.51 -6.37
C SER A 110 -11.49 -15.47 -4.85
N LEU A 111 -10.52 -16.25 -4.36
CA LEU A 111 -10.13 -16.18 -2.95
C LEU A 111 -9.36 -14.90 -2.66
N ILE A 112 -8.49 -14.47 -3.55
CA ILE A 112 -7.75 -13.21 -3.44
C ILE A 112 -8.72 -12.02 -3.42
N ALA A 113 -9.70 -11.99 -4.31
CA ALA A 113 -10.72 -10.93 -4.35
C ALA A 113 -11.48 -10.79 -3.01
N LYS A 114 -11.72 -11.89 -2.29
CA LYS A 114 -12.38 -11.85 -0.97
C LYS A 114 -11.53 -11.19 0.13
N THR A 115 -10.22 -11.12 -0.06
CA THR A 115 -9.33 -10.43 0.88
C THR A 115 -9.26 -8.94 0.65
N ASP A 116 -9.89 -8.41 -0.39
CA ASP A 116 -9.92 -6.99 -0.75
C ASP A 116 -8.51 -6.35 -0.71
N PRO A 117 -7.58 -6.80 -1.57
CA PRO A 117 -6.21 -6.34 -1.53
C PRO A 117 -6.01 -5.04 -2.33
N ASP A 118 -5.13 -4.16 -1.83
CA ASP A 118 -4.65 -3.01 -2.61
C ASP A 118 -3.70 -3.46 -3.74
N VAL A 119 -2.93 -4.53 -3.48
CA VAL A 119 -1.96 -5.08 -4.42
C VAL A 119 -1.72 -6.57 -4.22
N VAL A 120 -1.47 -7.25 -5.31
CA VAL A 120 -1.09 -8.67 -5.35
C VAL A 120 0.31 -8.80 -5.95
N PHE A 121 1.23 -9.45 -5.24
CA PHE A 121 2.51 -9.87 -5.82
C PHE A 121 2.40 -11.29 -6.35
N MET A 122 2.62 -11.44 -7.65
CA MET A 122 2.43 -12.69 -8.37
C MET A 122 3.67 -13.04 -9.21
N MET A 123 4.01 -14.32 -9.22
CA MET A 123 5.11 -14.83 -10.04
C MET A 123 4.75 -14.79 -11.54
N LYS A 124 5.74 -14.58 -12.41
CA LYS A 124 5.53 -14.46 -13.86
C LYS A 124 4.95 -15.72 -14.52
N GLU A 125 5.14 -16.88 -13.90
CA GLU A 125 4.58 -18.15 -14.36
C GLU A 125 3.04 -18.12 -14.40
N ASN A 126 2.43 -17.26 -13.58
CA ASN A 126 0.98 -17.10 -13.49
C ASN A 126 0.46 -15.87 -14.26
N LYS A 127 1.25 -15.33 -15.20
CA LYS A 127 0.89 -14.12 -15.99
C LYS A 127 -0.43 -14.22 -16.75
N ASN A 128 -0.86 -15.44 -17.06
CA ASN A 128 -2.14 -15.73 -17.70
C ASN A 128 -3.36 -15.33 -16.84
N LEU A 129 -3.18 -15.09 -15.52
CA LEU A 129 -4.24 -14.65 -14.61
C LEU A 129 -4.37 -13.11 -14.53
N ILE A 130 -3.50 -12.37 -15.22
CA ILE A 130 -3.48 -10.89 -15.14
C ILE A 130 -4.83 -10.31 -15.54
N GLU A 131 -5.39 -10.77 -16.65
CA GLU A 131 -6.69 -10.31 -17.17
C GLU A 131 -7.81 -10.54 -16.17
N ASP A 132 -7.88 -11.73 -15.57
CA ASP A 132 -8.87 -12.07 -14.52
C ASP A 132 -8.80 -11.14 -13.30
N PHE A 133 -7.62 -10.66 -12.93
CA PHE A 133 -7.42 -9.69 -11.86
C PHE A 133 -7.81 -8.28 -12.29
N GLU A 134 -7.44 -7.87 -13.50
CA GLU A 134 -7.74 -6.55 -14.06
C GLU A 134 -9.25 -6.36 -14.23
N GLU A 135 -9.99 -7.38 -14.67
CA GLU A 135 -11.46 -7.38 -14.72
C GLU A 135 -12.11 -7.14 -13.35
N ARG A 136 -11.43 -7.52 -12.28
CA ARG A 136 -11.87 -7.31 -10.89
C ARG A 136 -11.29 -6.04 -10.27
N HIS A 137 -10.60 -5.20 -11.05
CA HIS A 137 -9.93 -3.99 -10.60
C HIS A 137 -8.85 -4.21 -9.52
N ILE A 138 -8.29 -5.43 -9.45
CA ILE A 138 -7.22 -5.79 -8.52
C ILE A 138 -5.88 -5.48 -9.15
N LYS A 139 -5.05 -4.70 -8.45
CA LYS A 139 -3.69 -4.37 -8.92
C LYS A 139 -2.75 -5.55 -8.74
N VAL A 140 -2.17 -6.02 -9.83
CA VAL A 140 -1.20 -7.13 -9.83
C VAL A 140 0.16 -6.62 -10.27
N ILE A 141 1.16 -6.91 -9.46
CA ILE A 141 2.58 -6.67 -9.74
C ILE A 141 3.25 -8.01 -9.97
N VAL A 142 3.72 -8.22 -11.19
CA VAL A 142 4.40 -9.46 -11.56
C VAL A 142 5.88 -9.38 -11.23
N VAL A 143 6.39 -10.44 -10.60
CA VAL A 143 7.79 -10.57 -10.21
C VAL A 143 8.44 -11.80 -10.86
N ASP A 144 9.75 -11.70 -11.11
CA ASP A 144 10.57 -12.75 -11.73
C ASP A 144 11.93 -12.84 -11.03
N PRO A 145 12.08 -13.59 -9.93
CA PRO A 145 13.34 -13.74 -9.20
C PRO A 145 14.28 -14.81 -9.81
N SER A 146 14.26 -15.00 -11.12
CA SER A 146 15.01 -16.09 -11.80
C SER A 146 16.53 -15.88 -11.84
N SER A 147 17.05 -14.76 -11.36
CA SER A 147 18.48 -14.50 -11.19
C SER A 147 18.72 -13.59 -9.99
N GLU A 148 19.95 -13.51 -9.48
CA GLU A 148 20.32 -12.61 -8.37
C GLU A 148 19.91 -11.16 -8.66
N LYS A 149 20.23 -10.65 -9.85
CA LYS A 149 19.84 -9.29 -10.27
C LYS A 149 18.32 -9.09 -10.28
N LYS A 150 17.56 -10.07 -10.75
CA LYS A 150 16.09 -10.00 -10.79
C LYS A 150 15.50 -10.15 -9.39
N TYR A 151 16.09 -10.96 -8.53
CA TYR A 151 15.70 -11.05 -7.11
C TYR A 151 15.90 -9.70 -6.41
N ASP A 152 17.06 -9.05 -6.59
CA ASP A 152 17.31 -7.72 -6.04
C ASP A 152 16.33 -6.66 -6.55
N ALA A 153 15.94 -6.76 -7.83
CA ALA A 153 14.92 -5.90 -8.41
C ALA A 153 13.53 -6.15 -7.80
N MET A 154 13.16 -7.42 -7.58
CA MET A 154 11.92 -7.81 -6.89
C MET A 154 11.88 -7.24 -5.46
N VAL A 155 12.95 -7.40 -4.68
CA VAL A 155 13.05 -6.86 -3.32
C VAL A 155 12.85 -5.34 -3.32
N SER A 156 13.48 -4.64 -4.25
CA SER A 156 13.37 -3.18 -4.39
C SER A 156 11.96 -2.76 -4.80
N LEU A 157 11.32 -3.52 -5.68
CA LEU A 157 9.96 -3.28 -6.17
C LEU A 157 8.93 -3.44 -5.03
N ILE A 158 8.97 -4.57 -4.31
CA ILE A 158 8.10 -4.82 -3.15
C ILE A 158 8.28 -3.73 -2.10
N ALA A 159 9.54 -3.39 -1.79
CA ALA A 159 9.84 -2.34 -0.82
C ALA A 159 9.30 -0.97 -1.23
N LYS A 160 9.41 -0.59 -2.51
CA LYS A 160 8.86 0.67 -3.03
C LYS A 160 7.34 0.71 -2.89
N VAL A 161 6.67 -0.35 -3.28
CA VAL A 161 5.20 -0.47 -3.23
C VAL A 161 4.68 -0.43 -1.80
N CYS A 162 5.37 -1.11 -0.87
CA CYS A 162 4.95 -1.22 0.53
C CYS A 162 5.55 -0.13 1.46
N GLY A 163 6.26 0.87 0.93
CA GLY A 163 6.87 1.94 1.74
C GLY A 163 8.03 1.48 2.63
N LYS A 164 8.74 0.41 2.26
CA LYS A 164 9.82 -0.22 3.06
C LYS A 164 11.22 -0.07 2.45
N GLN A 165 11.48 1.00 1.70
CA GLN A 165 12.76 1.19 0.98
C GLN A 165 13.99 1.18 1.90
N ASN A 166 13.87 1.71 3.12
CA ASN A 166 14.95 1.68 4.09
C ASN A 166 15.29 0.25 4.56
N ASN A 167 14.27 -0.62 4.69
CA ASN A 167 14.48 -2.02 5.06
C ASN A 167 15.13 -2.79 3.91
N ALA A 168 14.76 -2.50 2.66
CA ALA A 168 15.43 -3.09 1.49
C ALA A 168 16.92 -2.74 1.44
N LYS A 169 17.29 -1.49 1.75
CA LYS A 169 18.72 -1.08 1.84
C LYS A 169 19.47 -1.88 2.92
N LYS A 170 18.88 -2.03 4.12
CA LYS A 170 19.47 -2.82 5.20
C LYS A 170 19.64 -4.29 4.81
N LEU A 171 18.62 -4.89 4.21
CA LEU A 171 18.61 -6.27 3.76
C LEU A 171 19.71 -6.50 2.70
N LYS A 172 19.82 -5.62 1.72
CA LYS A 172 20.84 -5.68 0.68
C LYS A 172 22.26 -5.57 1.23
N ASN A 173 22.48 -4.66 2.16
CA ASN A 173 23.76 -4.51 2.84
C ASN A 173 24.14 -5.76 3.66
N TYR A 174 23.16 -6.37 4.33
CA TYR A 174 23.36 -7.62 5.05
C TYR A 174 23.81 -8.75 4.11
N TYR A 175 23.13 -8.95 2.99
CA TYR A 175 23.49 -9.99 2.02
C TYR A 175 24.84 -9.74 1.39
N SER A 176 25.17 -8.52 0.98
CA SER A 176 26.47 -8.19 0.40
C SER A 176 27.63 -8.43 1.38
N THR A 177 27.47 -8.07 2.64
CA THR A 177 28.44 -8.33 3.69
C THR A 177 28.65 -9.83 3.93
N LYS A 178 27.57 -10.60 3.99
CA LYS A 178 27.65 -12.08 4.15
C LYS A 178 28.33 -12.75 2.97
N LYS A 179 27.97 -12.32 1.74
CA LYS A 179 28.57 -12.85 0.50
C LYS A 179 30.08 -12.54 0.45
N SER A 180 30.49 -11.32 0.78
CA SER A 180 31.90 -10.92 0.86
C SER A 180 32.66 -11.78 1.88
N LYS A 181 32.09 -12.02 3.06
CA LYS A 181 32.68 -12.87 4.10
C LYS A 181 32.83 -14.33 3.62
N MET A 182 31.83 -14.87 2.95
CA MET A 182 31.91 -16.24 2.40
C MET A 182 33.02 -16.35 1.35
N ASN A 183 33.14 -15.38 0.44
CA ASN A 183 34.17 -15.38 -0.59
C ASN A 183 35.59 -15.20 -0.01
N SER A 184 35.74 -14.68 1.20
CA SER A 184 37.04 -14.53 1.87
C SER A 184 37.47 -15.78 2.65
N LEU A 185 36.60 -16.78 2.77
CA LEU A 185 36.87 -18.02 3.51
C LEU A 185 37.15 -19.23 2.59
N GLY A 186 36.98 -19.08 1.28
CA GLY A 186 37.26 -20.06 0.23
C GLY A 186 38.45 -19.66 -0.60
#